data_a63ba3ee28b09bcc1483a69dbd32640a
#
_entry.id   a63ba3ee28b09bcc1483a69dbd32640a
#
_cell.length_a   1.000
_cell.length_b   1.000
_cell.length_c   1.000
_cell.angle_alpha   90.00
_cell.angle_beta   90.00
_cell.angle_gamma   90.00
#
_symmetry.space_group_name_H-M   'P 1'
#
loop_
_entity.id
_entity.type
_entity.pdbx_description
1 polymer ?
#
loop_
_entity_poly.entity_id
_entity_poly.type
_entity_poly.pdbx_seq_one_letter_code
_entity_poly.pdbx_strand_id
1 'polypeptide(L)' 'MKTKEFLVTFKNNETLAIIDSFYIEANNINEARQIADDLRHEYDYTNYFEITASVEPA' A
#
# COMPACT_ATOMS: atom_id res chain seq x y z
N MET A 1 -6.97 0.62 -22.64
CA MET A 1 -6.92 -0.54 -21.75
C MET A 1 -7.50 -0.20 -20.41
N LYS A 2 -8.21 -1.16 -19.83
CA LYS A 2 -8.83 -0.92 -18.54
C LYS A 2 -7.86 -1.26 -17.41
N THR A 3 -7.70 -0.35 -16.48
CA THR A 3 -6.99 -0.64 -15.25
C THR A 3 -7.90 -1.44 -14.32
N LYS A 4 -7.28 -2.05 -13.32
CA LYS A 4 -7.99 -2.76 -12.26
C LYS A 4 -7.84 -2.00 -10.96
N GLU A 5 -8.80 -2.16 -10.09
CA GLU A 5 -8.77 -1.53 -8.77
C GLU A 5 -8.16 -2.47 -7.76
N PHE A 6 -7.29 -1.93 -6.91
CA PHE A 6 -6.64 -2.68 -5.84
C PHE A 6 -6.80 -1.95 -4.53
N LEU A 7 -6.96 -2.72 -3.46
CA LEU A 7 -7.01 -2.17 -2.11
C LEU A 7 -5.61 -2.22 -1.51
N VAL A 8 -5.12 -1.07 -1.09
CA VAL A 8 -3.84 -0.94 -0.40
C VAL A 8 -4.11 -0.68 1.07
N THR A 9 -3.45 -1.45 1.93
CA THR A 9 -3.56 -1.30 3.37
C THR A 9 -2.17 -1.16 3.95
N PHE A 10 -1.94 -0.11 4.70
CA PHE A 10 -0.69 0.09 5.45
C PHE A 10 -0.91 -0.28 6.90
N LYS A 11 -0.03 -1.12 7.43
CA LYS A 11 -0.09 -1.57 8.81
C LYS A 11 1.21 -1.28 9.52
N ASN A 12 1.11 -0.97 10.80
CA ASN A 12 2.28 -0.91 11.67
C ASN A 12 2.76 -2.33 11.92
N ASN A 13 4.03 -2.61 11.58
CA ASN A 13 4.58 -3.95 11.66
C ASN A 13 4.73 -4.46 13.10
N GLU A 14 4.78 -3.58 14.07
CA GLU A 14 4.90 -3.97 15.48
C GLU A 14 3.56 -4.23 16.14
N THR A 15 2.60 -3.33 15.93
CA THR A 15 1.30 -3.41 16.60
C THR A 15 0.23 -4.05 15.75
N LEU A 16 0.48 -4.20 14.44
CA LEU A 16 -0.47 -4.69 13.44
C LEU A 16 -1.69 -3.78 13.27
N ALA A 17 -1.62 -2.57 13.78
CA ALA A 17 -2.69 -1.60 13.62
C ALA A 17 -2.70 -1.07 12.20
N ILE A 18 -3.88 -0.88 11.65
CA ILE A 18 -4.05 -0.29 10.33
C ILE A 18 -3.78 1.21 10.43
N ILE A 19 -2.81 1.67 9.64
CA ILE A 19 -2.46 3.09 9.60
C ILE A 19 -3.31 3.81 8.57
N ASP A 20 -3.47 3.20 7.40
CA ASP A 20 -4.24 3.78 6.31
C ASP A 20 -4.71 2.68 5.36
N SER A 21 -5.78 2.97 4.64
CA SER A 21 -6.35 2.04 3.68
C SER A 21 -7.00 2.85 2.56
N PHE A 22 -6.68 2.51 1.32
CA PHE A 22 -7.22 3.25 0.17
C PHE A 22 -7.16 2.39 -1.08
N TYR A 23 -7.89 2.83 -2.12
CA TYR A 23 -7.92 2.14 -3.40
C TYR A 23 -7.02 2.84 -4.41
N ILE A 24 -6.36 2.05 -5.23
CA ILE A 24 -5.57 2.55 -6.35
C ILE A 24 -5.96 1.82 -7.62
N GLU A 25 -5.61 2.39 -8.76
CA GLU A 25 -5.80 1.75 -10.06
C GLU A 25 -4.45 1.39 -10.65
N ALA A 26 -4.34 0.19 -11.18
CA ALA A 26 -3.14 -0.30 -11.82
C ALA A 26 -3.49 -1.35 -12.86
N ASN A 27 -2.58 -1.63 -13.77
CA ASN A 27 -2.81 -2.61 -14.82
C ASN A 27 -2.73 -4.04 -14.32
N ASN A 28 -1.92 -4.28 -13.29
CA ASN A 28 -1.71 -5.60 -12.72
C ASN A 28 -1.24 -5.48 -11.28
N ILE A 29 -1.14 -6.62 -10.59
CA ILE A 29 -0.77 -6.65 -9.17
C ILE A 29 0.67 -6.16 -8.95
N ASN A 30 1.58 -6.43 -9.86
CA ASN A 30 2.97 -6.00 -9.72
C ASN A 30 3.08 -4.48 -9.78
N GLU A 31 2.36 -3.86 -10.68
CA GLU A 31 2.30 -2.40 -10.77
C GLU A 31 1.66 -1.81 -9.52
N ALA A 32 0.59 -2.43 -9.04
CA ALA A 32 -0.08 -1.98 -7.82
C ALA A 32 0.86 -2.04 -6.62
N ARG A 33 1.65 -3.10 -6.50
CA ARG A 33 2.64 -3.24 -5.43
C ARG A 33 3.72 -2.16 -5.50
N GLN A 34 4.14 -1.81 -6.70
CA GLN A 34 5.14 -0.76 -6.87
C GLN A 34 4.59 0.60 -6.45
N ILE A 35 3.36 0.90 -6.85
CA ILE A 35 2.70 2.14 -6.42
C ILE A 35 2.58 2.19 -4.91
N ALA A 36 2.14 1.08 -4.31
CA ALA A 36 2.00 0.99 -2.86
C ALA A 36 3.34 1.17 -2.14
N ASP A 37 4.41 0.61 -2.68
CA ASP A 37 5.74 0.74 -2.10
C ASP A 37 6.24 2.18 -2.14
N ASP A 38 6.00 2.88 -3.24
CA ASP A 38 6.37 4.29 -3.36
C ASP A 38 5.63 5.14 -2.33
N LEU A 39 4.35 4.87 -2.13
CA LEU A 39 3.55 5.57 -1.14
C LEU A 39 3.99 5.24 0.29
N ARG A 40 4.38 3.97 0.52
CA ARG A 40 4.88 3.54 1.81
C ARG A 40 6.15 4.28 2.21
N HIS A 41 7.03 4.57 1.27
CA HIS A 41 8.25 5.31 1.54
C HIS A 41 7.97 6.70 2.11
N GLU A 42 6.93 7.34 1.65
CA GLU A 42 6.54 8.65 2.19
C GLU A 42 6.10 8.56 3.65
N TYR A 43 5.41 7.48 3.99
CA TYR A 43 4.99 7.24 5.37
C TYR A 43 6.18 6.93 6.28
N ASP A 44 7.11 6.09 5.79
CA ASP A 44 8.31 5.72 6.55
C ASP A 44 9.16 6.95 6.88
N TYR A 45 9.22 7.87 5.95
CA TYR A 45 10.01 9.08 6.14
C TYR A 45 9.58 9.89 7.36
N THR A 46 8.29 9.88 7.67
CA THR A 46 7.74 10.67 8.76
C THR A 46 7.65 9.90 10.07
N ASN A 47 7.57 8.58 10.05
CA ASN A 47 7.17 7.80 11.21
C ASN A 47 8.27 6.95 11.84
N TYR A 48 9.33 6.68 11.13
CA TYR A 48 10.49 5.93 11.63
C TYR A 48 10.20 4.52 12.12
N PHE A 49 9.05 3.96 11.85
CA PHE A 49 8.77 2.58 12.18
C PHE A 49 8.40 1.82 10.92
N GLU A 50 8.55 0.52 11.01
CA GLU A 50 8.29 -0.33 9.85
C GLU A 50 6.81 -0.37 9.51
N ILE A 51 6.51 -0.06 8.27
CA ILE A 51 5.17 -0.14 7.72
C ILE A 51 5.15 -1.26 6.71
N THR A 52 4.15 -2.12 6.82
CA THR A 52 3.90 -3.19 5.85
C THR A 52 2.76 -2.78 4.94
N ALA A 53 3.01 -2.83 3.65
CA ALA A 53 1.98 -2.56 2.66
C ALA A 53 1.39 -3.87 2.17
N SER A 54 0.08 -3.96 2.17
CA SER A 54 -0.68 -5.09 1.65
C SER A 54 -1.49 -4.63 0.45
N VAL A 55 -1.46 -5.41 -0.62
CA VAL A 55 -2.17 -5.08 -1.85
C VAL A 55 -3.02 -6.27 -2.26
N GLU A 56 -4.32 -6.04 -2.46
CA GLU A 56 -5.23 -7.09 -2.89
C GLU A 56 -6.15 -6.57 -3.98
N PRO A 57 -6.60 -7.44 -4.88
CA PRO A 57 -7.63 -7.06 -5.84
C PRO A 57 -8.90 -6.63 -5.11
N ALA A 58 -9.43 -5.52 -5.55
CA ALA A 58 -10.66 -5.00 -4.97
C ALA A 58 -11.89 -5.74 -5.48
#